data_772bd19757bdef2ee719d6b937e977c2
#
_entry.id   772bd19757bdef2ee719d6b937e977c2
#
_cell.length_a   1.000
_cell.length_b   1.000
_cell.length_c   1.000
_cell.angle_alpha   90.00
_cell.angle_beta   90.00
_cell.angle_gamma   90.00
#
_symmetry.space_group_name_H-M   'P 1'
#
loop_
_entity.id
_entity.type
_entity.pdbx_description
1 polymer ?
#
loop_
_entity_poly.entity_id
_entity_poly.type
_entity_poly.pdbx_seq_one_letter_code
_entity_poly.pdbx_strand_id
1 'polypeptide(L)'
;QSVNSILEELDQWTQKQVATIPSDQRKIVSKHKAMEYYGDAFGLKTLSLLDVLGHSSSLRPQTISKLIKELREKNVQVIFPEQNPPSKLIKNLSRQTSTPLAKQQIFVDGLMPTGNTISVGVHNTCTIVNSLGGFCNKKAGNQLVNRWDTLTKR
;
A
#
# COMPACT_ATOMS: atom_id res chain seq x y z
N GLN A 1 12.56 -13.66 -23.70
CA GLN A 1 12.37 -13.03 -22.40
C GLN A 1 11.97 -14.11 -21.36
N SER A 2 12.57 -14.11 -20.18
CA SER A 2 12.24 -15.06 -19.11
C SER A 2 11.31 -14.40 -18.08
N VAL A 3 10.58 -15.21 -17.32
CA VAL A 3 9.79 -14.74 -16.17
C VAL A 3 10.67 -13.95 -15.20
N ASN A 4 11.88 -14.43 -14.91
CA ASN A 4 12.81 -13.76 -13.99
C ASN A 4 13.18 -12.33 -14.46
N SER A 5 13.40 -12.12 -15.78
CA SER A 5 13.72 -10.78 -16.26
C SER A 5 12.57 -9.79 -16.06
N ILE A 6 11.31 -10.22 -16.16
CA ILE A 6 10.16 -9.35 -15.89
C ILE A 6 10.05 -9.03 -14.39
N LEU A 7 10.32 -9.99 -13.51
CA LEU A 7 10.32 -9.76 -12.06
C LEU A 7 11.43 -8.79 -11.64
N GLU A 8 12.62 -8.94 -12.18
CA GLU A 8 13.74 -8.00 -11.95
C GLU A 8 13.41 -6.58 -12.45
N GLU A 9 12.81 -6.48 -13.63
CA GLU A 9 12.37 -5.19 -14.17
C GLU A 9 11.24 -4.55 -13.34
N LEU A 10 10.31 -5.35 -12.82
CA LEU A 10 9.27 -4.89 -11.90
C LEU A 10 9.89 -4.33 -10.61
N ASP A 11 10.87 -5.04 -10.04
CA ASP A 11 11.60 -4.59 -8.86
C ASP A 11 12.28 -3.24 -9.10
N GLN A 12 13.06 -3.14 -10.17
CA GLN A 12 13.73 -1.88 -10.55
C GLN A 12 12.74 -0.76 -10.84
N TRP A 13 11.62 -1.06 -11.52
CA TRP A 13 10.58 -0.09 -11.78
C TRP A 13 9.95 0.39 -10.46
N THR A 14 9.63 -0.52 -9.55
CA THR A 14 9.07 -0.19 -8.22
C THR A 14 10.01 0.71 -7.43
N GLN A 15 11.31 0.38 -7.36
CA GLN A 15 12.32 1.22 -6.70
C GLN A 15 12.33 2.65 -7.25
N LYS A 16 12.28 2.81 -8.58
CA LYS A 16 12.24 4.13 -9.23
C LYS A 16 10.98 4.91 -8.87
N GLN A 17 9.81 4.23 -8.84
CA GLN A 17 8.55 4.90 -8.47
C GLN A 17 8.58 5.34 -7.00
N VAL A 18 8.96 4.45 -6.09
CA VAL A 18 9.04 4.75 -4.64
C VAL A 18 10.05 5.87 -4.36
N ALA A 19 11.14 5.95 -5.11
CA ALA A 19 12.13 7.03 -4.97
C ALA A 19 11.54 8.43 -5.23
N THR A 20 10.40 8.54 -5.90
CA THR A 20 9.71 9.83 -6.13
C THR A 20 8.91 10.31 -4.92
N ILE A 21 8.65 9.44 -3.94
CA ILE A 21 7.96 9.82 -2.70
C ILE A 21 8.91 10.67 -1.86
N PRO A 22 8.47 11.83 -1.32
CA PRO A 22 9.27 12.58 -0.35
C PRO A 22 9.71 11.69 0.80
N SER A 23 10.96 11.82 1.26
CA SER A 23 11.57 10.90 2.21
C SER A 23 10.84 10.82 3.56
N ASP A 24 10.24 11.93 4.00
CA ASP A 24 9.44 12.04 5.22
C ASP A 24 8.04 11.42 5.09
N GLN A 25 7.59 11.14 3.85
CA GLN A 25 6.28 10.58 3.54
C GLN A 25 6.31 9.06 3.28
N ARG A 26 7.46 8.40 3.32
CA ARG A 26 7.63 6.97 3.01
C ARG A 26 7.11 6.06 4.12
N LYS A 27 5.78 6.05 4.30
CA LYS A 27 5.09 5.26 5.33
C LYS A 27 3.82 4.63 4.77
N ILE A 28 3.69 3.33 4.95
CA ILE A 28 2.46 2.59 4.61
C ILE A 28 1.72 2.28 5.91
N VAL A 29 0.52 2.81 6.05
CA VAL A 29 -0.36 2.53 7.17
C VAL A 29 -1.59 1.78 6.66
N SER A 30 -1.79 0.57 7.13
CA SER A 30 -2.88 -0.33 6.73
C SER A 30 -3.48 -1.05 7.93
N LYS A 31 -4.59 -1.76 7.72
CA LYS A 31 -5.27 -2.47 8.80
C LYS A 31 -4.41 -3.59 9.36
N HIS A 32 -3.93 -4.47 8.47
CA HIS A 32 -3.13 -5.65 8.83
C HIS A 32 -1.65 -5.45 8.59
N LYS A 33 -0.85 -6.30 9.23
CA LYS A 33 0.60 -6.38 9.06
C LYS A 33 0.95 -7.18 7.79
N ALA A 34 0.66 -6.62 6.62
CA ALA A 34 0.77 -7.33 5.35
C ALA A 34 1.79 -6.73 4.38
N MET A 35 2.30 -5.52 4.64
CA MET A 35 3.19 -4.80 3.72
C MET A 35 4.65 -4.70 4.20
N GLU A 36 5.06 -5.47 5.20
CA GLU A 36 6.40 -5.35 5.78
C GLU A 36 7.50 -5.72 4.78
N TYR A 37 7.36 -6.86 4.10
CA TYR A 37 8.35 -7.26 3.08
C TYR A 37 8.46 -6.24 1.95
N TYR A 38 7.34 -5.66 1.53
CA TYR A 38 7.35 -4.58 0.54
C TYR A 38 8.03 -3.32 1.10
N GLY A 39 7.71 -2.95 2.33
CA GLY A 39 8.34 -1.81 3.00
C GLY A 39 9.85 -1.98 3.13
N ASP A 40 10.30 -3.14 3.58
CA ASP A 40 11.73 -3.45 3.75
C ASP A 40 12.46 -3.44 2.40
N ALA A 41 11.85 -4.03 1.36
CA ALA A 41 12.45 -4.09 0.04
C ALA A 41 12.63 -2.72 -0.62
N PHE A 42 11.71 -1.78 -0.37
CA PHE A 42 11.66 -0.50 -1.07
C PHE A 42 11.87 0.73 -0.18
N GLY A 43 12.26 0.55 1.07
CA GLY A 43 12.59 1.64 2.00
C GLY A 43 11.38 2.42 2.49
N LEU A 44 10.24 1.75 2.73
CA LEU A 44 9.04 2.31 3.32
C LEU A 44 8.84 1.76 4.73
N LYS A 45 8.55 2.63 5.69
CA LYS A 45 8.13 2.19 7.03
C LYS A 45 6.69 1.71 6.98
N THR A 46 6.36 0.65 7.72
CA THR A 46 5.01 0.11 7.78
C THR A 46 4.42 0.23 9.18
N LEU A 47 3.12 0.45 9.27
CA LEU A 47 2.37 0.49 10.51
C LEU A 47 1.05 -0.26 10.34
N SER A 48 0.83 -1.27 11.19
CA SER A 48 -0.45 -1.98 11.28
C SER A 48 -1.34 -1.32 12.32
N LEU A 49 -2.55 -0.92 11.92
CA LEU A 49 -3.52 -0.33 12.83
C LEU A 49 -3.98 -1.33 13.90
N LEU A 50 -4.10 -2.61 13.55
CA LEU A 50 -4.47 -3.65 14.51
C LEU A 50 -3.39 -3.88 15.56
N ASP A 51 -2.11 -3.71 15.25
CA ASP A 51 -1.03 -3.83 16.23
C ASP A 51 -1.10 -2.69 17.26
N VAL A 52 -1.46 -1.48 16.82
CA VAL A 52 -1.65 -0.33 17.73
C VAL A 52 -2.91 -0.48 18.58
N LEU A 53 -4.00 -0.99 17.98
CA LEU A 53 -5.27 -1.20 18.67
C LEU A 53 -5.23 -2.38 19.66
N GLY A 54 -4.29 -3.31 19.50
CA GLY A 54 -4.23 -4.57 20.22
C GLY A 54 -5.37 -5.52 19.81
N HIS A 55 -5.52 -6.62 20.55
CA HIS A 55 -6.57 -7.63 20.29
C HIS A 55 -7.99 -7.16 20.64
N SER A 56 -8.15 -5.93 21.11
CA SER A 56 -9.44 -5.35 21.45
C SER A 56 -10.13 -4.83 20.19
N SER A 57 -11.19 -5.50 19.75
CA SER A 57 -12.08 -5.01 18.69
C SER A 57 -12.88 -3.76 19.10
N SER A 58 -12.81 -3.36 20.36
CA SER A 58 -13.51 -2.18 20.86
C SER A 58 -12.64 -0.92 20.71
N LEU A 59 -13.16 0.05 19.99
CA LEU A 59 -12.57 1.40 19.86
C LEU A 59 -12.81 2.20 21.14
N ARG A 60 -12.09 1.84 22.21
CA ARG A 60 -12.14 2.60 23.47
C ARG A 60 -11.51 3.99 23.27
N PRO A 61 -12.02 5.04 23.93
CA PRO A 61 -11.47 6.40 23.77
C PRO A 61 -9.97 6.48 24.00
N GLN A 62 -9.43 5.76 24.97
CA GLN A 62 -7.99 5.71 25.26
C GLN A 62 -7.18 5.09 24.10
N THR A 63 -7.70 4.03 23.48
CA THR A 63 -7.05 3.39 22.33
C THR A 63 -7.04 4.32 21.11
N ILE A 64 -8.13 5.04 20.88
CA ILE A 64 -8.21 6.04 19.81
C ILE A 64 -7.24 7.19 20.06
N SER A 65 -7.16 7.71 21.29
CA SER A 65 -6.23 8.77 21.66
C SER A 65 -4.78 8.35 21.43
N LYS A 66 -4.44 7.10 21.78
CA LYS A 66 -3.12 6.52 21.51
C LYS A 66 -2.84 6.45 20.02
N LEU A 67 -3.82 5.97 19.23
CA LEU A 67 -3.68 5.89 17.78
C LEU A 67 -3.49 7.27 17.14
N ILE A 68 -4.29 8.27 17.54
CA ILE A 68 -4.15 9.66 17.05
C ILE A 68 -2.74 10.18 17.34
N LYS A 69 -2.23 9.96 18.55
CA LYS A 69 -0.88 10.34 18.94
C LYS A 69 0.16 9.67 18.04
N GLU A 70 0.07 8.37 17.85
CA GLU A 70 0.98 7.58 17.02
C GLU A 70 1.00 8.04 15.55
N LEU A 71 -0.17 8.24 14.96
CA LEU A 71 -0.28 8.72 13.57
C LEU A 71 0.31 10.11 13.40
N ARG A 72 0.10 10.99 14.39
CA ARG A 72 0.64 12.35 14.39
C ARG A 72 2.16 12.36 14.57
N GLU A 73 2.69 11.65 15.56
CA GLU A 73 4.13 11.55 15.83
C GLU A 73 4.90 10.97 14.65
N LYS A 74 4.29 10.02 13.95
CA LYS A 74 4.86 9.41 12.74
C LYS A 74 4.57 10.22 11.47
N ASN A 75 3.91 11.37 11.56
CA ASN A 75 3.53 12.20 10.41
C ASN A 75 2.83 11.39 9.31
N VAL A 76 1.81 10.61 9.70
CA VAL A 76 1.04 9.79 8.76
C VAL A 76 0.07 10.66 7.98
N GLN A 77 0.14 10.58 6.65
CA GLN A 77 -0.69 11.39 5.75
C GLN A 77 -1.92 10.66 5.23
N VAL A 78 -1.87 9.33 5.15
CA VAL A 78 -2.93 8.53 4.54
C VAL A 78 -2.96 7.12 5.12
N ILE A 79 -4.16 6.56 5.23
CA ILE A 79 -4.39 5.15 5.55
C ILE A 79 -4.78 4.41 4.26
N PHE A 80 -4.17 3.26 4.01
CA PHE A 80 -4.44 2.43 2.84
C PHE A 80 -5.52 1.39 3.16
N PRO A 81 -6.72 1.45 2.55
CA PRO A 81 -7.71 0.41 2.70
C PRO A 81 -7.27 -0.87 1.95
N GLU A 82 -7.62 -2.02 2.50
CA GLU A 82 -7.32 -3.35 1.93
C GLU A 82 -8.54 -3.98 1.24
N GLN A 83 -9.65 -3.25 1.17
CA GLN A 83 -10.90 -3.66 0.50
C GLN A 83 -11.67 -2.45 0.00
N ASN A 84 -12.54 -2.68 -0.98
CA ASN A 84 -13.46 -1.67 -1.51
C ASN A 84 -14.90 -2.21 -1.50
N PRO A 85 -15.85 -1.57 -0.80
CA PRO A 85 -15.66 -0.37 0.03
C PRO A 85 -14.82 -0.65 1.29
N PRO A 86 -14.14 0.37 1.85
CA PRO A 86 -13.39 0.23 3.09
C PRO A 86 -14.28 -0.26 4.25
N SER A 87 -13.72 -1.08 5.14
CA SER A 87 -14.46 -1.60 6.30
C SER A 87 -14.96 -0.48 7.20
N LYS A 88 -16.02 -0.76 7.98
CA LYS A 88 -16.56 0.20 8.97
C LYS A 88 -15.49 0.65 9.97
N LEU A 89 -14.63 -0.27 10.42
CA LEU A 89 -13.51 0.05 11.30
C LEU A 89 -12.58 1.09 10.68
N ILE A 90 -12.11 0.87 9.46
CA ILE A 90 -11.18 1.75 8.77
C ILE A 90 -11.80 3.13 8.49
N LYS A 91 -13.08 3.18 8.08
CA LYS A 91 -13.80 4.44 7.91
C LYS A 91 -13.91 5.23 9.23
N ASN A 92 -14.21 4.54 10.34
CA ASN A 92 -14.31 5.17 11.66
C ASN A 92 -12.97 5.69 12.14
N LEU A 93 -11.89 4.91 11.98
CA LEU A 93 -10.54 5.33 12.34
C LEU A 93 -10.09 6.54 11.53
N SER A 94 -10.29 6.53 10.22
CA SER A 94 -9.99 7.66 9.33
C SER A 94 -10.69 8.95 9.82
N ARG A 95 -11.99 8.86 10.14
CA ARG A 95 -12.76 9.99 10.63
C ARG A 95 -12.28 10.48 12.00
N GLN A 96 -12.07 9.58 12.96
CA GLN A 96 -11.69 9.95 14.33
C GLN A 96 -10.26 10.47 14.43
N THR A 97 -9.37 9.98 13.58
CA THR A 97 -7.98 10.44 13.53
C THR A 97 -7.76 11.62 12.58
N SER A 98 -8.79 12.00 11.82
CA SER A 98 -8.70 12.99 10.73
C SER A 98 -7.61 12.65 9.71
N THR A 99 -7.33 11.36 9.52
CA THR A 99 -6.36 10.87 8.54
C THR A 99 -7.10 10.31 7.34
N PRO A 100 -6.95 10.88 6.13
CA PRO A 100 -7.71 10.44 4.97
C PRO A 100 -7.35 9.02 4.53
N LEU A 101 -8.28 8.37 3.82
CA LEU A 101 -8.03 7.10 3.14
C LEU A 101 -7.46 7.33 1.75
N ALA A 102 -6.59 6.45 1.30
CA ALA A 102 -6.20 6.38 -0.11
C ALA A 102 -7.44 6.14 -0.98
N LYS A 103 -7.45 6.74 -2.18
CA LYS A 103 -8.60 6.66 -3.10
C LYS A 103 -8.88 5.24 -3.59
N GLN A 104 -7.84 4.41 -3.64
CA GLN A 104 -7.92 3.02 -4.08
C GLN A 104 -7.40 2.10 -2.98
N GLN A 105 -7.93 0.86 -2.94
CA GLN A 105 -7.40 -0.17 -2.05
C GLN A 105 -6.04 -0.67 -2.51
N ILE A 106 -5.28 -1.21 -1.57
CA ILE A 106 -4.14 -2.10 -1.86
C ILE A 106 -4.60 -3.55 -1.77
N PHE A 107 -4.02 -4.41 -2.60
CA PHE A 107 -4.30 -5.85 -2.59
C PHE A 107 -3.19 -6.56 -1.82
N VAL A 108 -3.53 -7.11 -0.66
CA VAL A 108 -2.58 -7.77 0.24
C VAL A 108 -2.77 -9.29 0.27
N ASP A 109 -3.98 -9.74 -0.04
CA ASP A 109 -4.36 -11.15 -0.06
C ASP A 109 -4.93 -11.51 -1.44
N GLY A 110 -4.14 -12.17 -2.27
CA GLY A 110 -4.57 -12.65 -3.57
C GLY A 110 -4.44 -11.65 -4.72
N LEU A 111 -5.09 -11.99 -5.81
CA LEU A 111 -5.05 -11.21 -7.06
C LEU A 111 -6.23 -10.23 -7.13
N MET A 112 -6.07 -9.23 -7.99
CA MET A 112 -7.18 -8.40 -8.41
C MET A 112 -8.23 -9.25 -9.16
N PRO A 113 -9.52 -8.85 -9.18
CA PRO A 113 -10.57 -9.58 -9.90
C PRO A 113 -10.24 -9.84 -11.38
N THR A 114 -9.53 -8.90 -12.00
CA THR A 114 -8.98 -9.02 -13.34
C THR A 114 -7.50 -8.64 -13.31
N GLY A 115 -6.64 -9.58 -13.63
CA GLY A 115 -5.20 -9.29 -13.65
C GLY A 115 -4.35 -10.49 -13.24
N ASN A 116 -3.07 -10.24 -13.14
CA ASN A 116 -2.04 -11.21 -12.79
C ASN A 116 -1.16 -10.63 -11.65
N THR A 117 -0.19 -11.40 -11.20
CA THR A 117 0.74 -10.99 -10.12
C THR A 117 1.44 -9.65 -10.42
N ILE A 118 1.85 -9.42 -11.68
CA ILE A 118 2.52 -8.16 -12.07
C ILE A 118 1.56 -6.98 -11.98
N SER A 119 0.29 -7.18 -12.40
CA SER A 119 -0.72 -6.10 -12.33
C SER A 119 -1.03 -5.70 -10.88
N VAL A 120 -1.02 -6.64 -9.93
CA VAL A 120 -1.12 -6.34 -8.49
C VAL A 120 0.05 -5.49 -8.02
N GLY A 121 1.29 -5.87 -8.38
CA GLY A 121 2.49 -5.11 -8.06
C GLY A 121 2.43 -3.68 -8.60
N VAL A 122 2.05 -3.52 -9.87
CA VAL A 122 1.90 -2.21 -10.52
C VAL A 122 0.80 -1.38 -9.85
N HIS A 123 -0.37 -1.98 -9.59
CA HIS A 123 -1.48 -1.30 -8.92
C HIS A 123 -1.11 -0.82 -7.52
N ASN A 124 -0.57 -1.70 -6.69
CA ASN A 124 -0.19 -1.37 -5.33
C ASN A 124 0.89 -0.27 -5.30
N THR A 125 1.92 -0.41 -6.12
CA THR A 125 3.00 0.60 -6.21
C THR A 125 2.43 1.96 -6.61
N CYS A 126 1.62 2.04 -7.67
CA CYS A 126 1.05 3.32 -8.10
C CYS A 126 0.07 3.90 -7.06
N THR A 127 -0.73 3.06 -6.40
CA THR A 127 -1.62 3.50 -5.33
C THR A 127 -0.82 4.12 -4.17
N ILE A 128 0.24 3.45 -3.73
CA ILE A 128 1.10 3.90 -2.64
C ILE A 128 1.83 5.19 -3.03
N VAL A 129 2.52 5.17 -4.16
CA VAL A 129 3.36 6.30 -4.62
C VAL A 129 2.53 7.56 -4.80
N ASN A 130 1.40 7.48 -5.52
CA ASN A 130 0.56 8.65 -5.79
C ASN A 130 -0.14 9.16 -4.52
N SER A 131 -0.49 8.28 -3.58
CA SER A 131 -1.10 8.67 -2.31
C SER A 131 -0.11 9.33 -1.34
N LEU A 132 1.18 9.05 -1.48
CA LEU A 132 2.26 9.58 -0.63
C LEU A 132 2.99 10.77 -1.27
N GLY A 133 2.43 11.37 -2.31
CA GLY A 133 2.98 12.60 -2.92
C GLY A 133 4.07 12.35 -3.95
N GLY A 134 4.30 11.10 -4.36
CA GLY A 134 5.18 10.75 -5.46
C GLY A 134 4.46 10.77 -6.81
N PHE A 135 5.17 10.30 -7.83
CA PHE A 135 4.64 10.17 -9.19
C PHE A 135 4.88 8.76 -9.74
N CYS A 136 3.81 8.07 -10.11
CA CYS A 136 3.90 6.72 -10.67
C CYS A 136 3.77 6.70 -12.19
N ASN A 137 4.80 6.21 -12.89
CA ASN A 137 4.75 5.94 -14.32
C ASN A 137 3.97 4.65 -14.61
N LYS A 138 2.64 4.73 -14.50
CA LYS A 138 1.75 3.59 -14.71
C LYS A 138 1.86 3.00 -16.12
N LYS A 139 2.15 3.82 -17.13
CA LYS A 139 2.33 3.35 -18.53
C LYS A 139 3.48 2.34 -18.63
N ALA A 140 4.62 2.64 -18.03
CA ALA A 140 5.75 1.71 -17.99
C ALA A 140 5.43 0.43 -17.20
N GLY A 141 4.72 0.55 -16.07
CA GLY A 141 4.25 -0.62 -15.32
C GLY A 141 3.32 -1.52 -16.16
N ASN A 142 2.37 -0.94 -16.87
CA ASN A 142 1.45 -1.70 -17.73
C ASN A 142 2.17 -2.43 -18.88
N GLN A 143 3.30 -1.94 -19.35
CA GLN A 143 4.11 -2.67 -20.34
C GLN A 143 4.67 -3.97 -19.75
N LEU A 144 5.04 -3.99 -18.48
CA LEU A 144 5.46 -5.22 -17.78
C LEU A 144 4.30 -6.21 -17.65
N VAL A 145 3.11 -5.72 -17.32
CA VAL A 145 1.88 -6.54 -17.25
C VAL A 145 1.61 -7.23 -18.58
N ASN A 146 1.64 -6.47 -19.68
CA ASN A 146 1.38 -7.01 -21.03
C ASN A 146 2.42 -8.06 -21.45
N ARG A 147 3.68 -7.84 -21.11
CA ARG A 147 4.76 -8.78 -21.41
C ARG A 147 4.61 -10.08 -20.61
N TRP A 148 4.21 -9.99 -19.35
CA TRP A 148 3.89 -11.15 -18.52
C TRP A 148 2.76 -11.97 -19.13
N ASP A 149 1.66 -11.34 -19.51
CA ASP A 149 0.54 -11.99 -20.16
C ASP A 149 0.93 -12.73 -21.46
N THR A 150 1.82 -12.14 -22.23
CA THR A 150 2.33 -12.76 -23.45
C THR A 150 3.14 -14.04 -23.17
N LEU A 151 3.85 -14.08 -22.05
CA LEU A 151 4.64 -15.26 -21.66
C LEU A 151 3.81 -16.38 -21.02
N THR A 152 2.74 -16.02 -20.29
CA THR A 152 1.99 -16.98 -19.44
C THR A 152 0.72 -17.49 -20.09
N LYS A 153 0.24 -16.90 -21.18
CA LYS A 153 -0.95 -17.34 -21.96
C LYS A 153 -0.64 -18.32 -23.10
N ARG A 154 0.52 -18.98 -23.04
CA ARG A 154 0.87 -20.04 -24.00
C ARG A 154 0.37 -21.41 -23.56
#